data_eeaa4f42e35a3f7f7e4bfd9cd634554f
#
_entry.id   eeaa4f42e35a3f7f7e4bfd9cd634554f
#
_cell.length_a   1.000
_cell.length_b   1.000
_cell.length_c   1.000
_cell.angle_alpha   90.00
_cell.angle_beta   90.00
_cell.angle_gamma   90.00
#
_symmetry.space_group_name_H-M   'P 1'
#
loop_
_entity.id
_entity.type
_entity.pdbx_description
1 polymer ?
#
loop_
_entity_poly.entity_id
_entity_poly.type
_entity_poly.pdbx_seq_one_letter_code
_entity_poly.pdbx_strand_id
1 'polypeptide(L)'
;MCIRDRSNANALQMARLLIQNKLAACVSIKQIFSIYEWDDDIEETKEFEITIKSKLEFKDYLIEFLNKNSTYNVPQIIYKKYNAEMKYYDWLNKSN
;
A
#
# COMPACT_ATOMS: atom_id res chain seq x y z
N MET A 1 3.10 -1.89 4.87
CA MET A 1 2.45 -2.69 3.80
C MET A 1 2.57 -1.94 2.48
N CYS A 2 2.80 -2.64 1.40
CA CYS A 2 2.97 -2.04 0.08
C CYS A 2 2.03 -2.68 -0.92
N ILE A 3 1.53 -1.88 -1.84
CA ILE A 3 0.73 -2.33 -2.98
C ILE A 3 1.13 -1.49 -4.20
N ARG A 4 0.95 -2.02 -5.40
CA ARG A 4 1.28 -1.30 -6.64
C ARG A 4 0.03 -0.98 -7.44
N ASP A 5 0.07 0.14 -8.16
CA ASP A 5 -0.98 0.56 -9.07
C ASP A 5 -0.36 1.17 -10.33
N ARG A 6 -1.04 1.05 -11.45
CA ARG A 6 -0.58 1.61 -12.73
C ARG A 6 -0.93 3.08 -12.89
N SER A 7 -1.90 3.56 -12.14
CA SER A 7 -2.43 4.91 -12.27
C SER A 7 -2.15 5.72 -11.02
N ASN A 8 -1.57 6.92 -11.19
CA ASN A 8 -1.37 7.85 -10.08
C ASN A 8 -2.72 8.27 -9.48
N ALA A 9 -3.74 8.48 -10.30
CA ALA A 9 -5.07 8.85 -9.83
C ALA A 9 -5.67 7.75 -8.95
N ASN A 10 -5.54 6.48 -9.36
CA ASN A 10 -6.01 5.35 -8.56
C ASN A 10 -5.22 5.20 -7.28
N ALA A 11 -3.90 5.39 -7.32
CA ALA A 11 -3.05 5.33 -6.13
C ALA A 11 -3.43 6.41 -5.12
N LEU A 12 -3.66 7.63 -5.58
CA LEU A 12 -4.11 8.74 -4.72
C LEU A 12 -5.48 8.45 -4.11
N GLN A 13 -6.41 7.92 -4.90
CA GLN A 13 -7.74 7.56 -4.43
C GLN A 13 -7.65 6.48 -3.34
N MET A 14 -6.86 5.45 -3.56
CA MET A 14 -6.63 4.40 -2.57
C MET A 14 -6.06 4.97 -1.28
N ALA A 15 -5.06 5.85 -1.39
CA ALA A 15 -4.44 6.49 -0.24
C ALA A 15 -5.45 7.29 0.58
N ARG A 16 -6.28 8.09 -0.09
CA ARG A 16 -7.32 8.87 0.59
C ARG A 16 -8.33 7.99 1.30
N LEU A 17 -8.77 6.90 0.65
CA LEU A 17 -9.71 5.96 1.24
C LEU A 17 -9.14 5.30 2.50
N LEU A 18 -7.85 4.93 2.47
CA LEU A 18 -7.19 4.33 3.62
C LEU A 18 -7.16 5.28 4.83
N ILE A 19 -6.85 6.54 4.59
CA ILE A 19 -6.82 7.55 5.65
C ILE A 19 -8.23 7.86 6.15
N GLN A 20 -9.18 8.05 5.24
CA GLN A 20 -10.57 8.35 5.60
C GLN A 20 -11.22 7.24 6.41
N ASN A 21 -10.90 6.00 6.11
CA ASN A 21 -11.43 4.83 6.85
C ASN A 21 -10.59 4.49 8.08
N LYS A 22 -9.58 5.30 8.39
CA LYS A 22 -8.72 5.13 9.57
C LYS A 22 -8.00 3.79 9.59
N LEU A 23 -7.69 3.25 8.43
CA LEU A 23 -6.95 2.00 8.27
C LEU A 23 -5.44 2.23 8.18
N ALA A 24 -5.03 3.47 7.96
CA ALA A 24 -3.62 3.82 7.88
C ALA A 24 -3.38 5.18 8.54
N ALA A 25 -2.23 5.33 9.18
CA ALA A 25 -1.80 6.60 9.76
C ALA A 25 -1.11 7.47 8.72
N CYS A 26 -0.39 6.84 7.80
CA CYS A 26 0.36 7.54 6.76
C CYS A 26 0.42 6.67 5.52
N VAL A 27 0.25 7.29 4.36
CA VAL A 27 0.38 6.62 3.08
C VAL A 27 1.29 7.44 2.18
N SER A 28 2.32 6.79 1.67
CA SER A 28 3.28 7.41 0.75
C SER A 28 3.17 6.75 -0.62
N ILE A 29 3.32 7.54 -1.67
CA ILE A 29 3.23 7.07 -3.04
C ILE A 29 4.50 7.49 -3.77
N LYS A 30 5.13 6.55 -4.47
CA LYS A 30 6.26 6.86 -5.35
C LYS A 30 6.12 6.12 -6.66
N GLN A 31 6.64 6.71 -7.72
CA GLN A 31 6.72 6.06 -9.01
C GLN A 31 7.89 5.10 -9.03
N ILE A 32 7.65 3.88 -9.52
CA ILE A 32 8.68 2.87 -9.70
C ILE A 32 8.65 2.36 -11.13
N PHE A 33 9.76 1.74 -11.55
CA PHE A 33 9.88 1.10 -12.84
C PHE A 33 10.08 -0.39 -12.57
N SER A 34 9.16 -1.23 -13.04
CA SER A 34 9.19 -2.67 -12.77
C SER A 34 9.52 -3.45 -14.04
N ILE A 35 10.40 -4.42 -13.91
CA ILE A 35 10.78 -5.32 -14.99
C ILE A 35 10.52 -6.73 -14.49
N TYR A 36 9.72 -7.50 -15.23
CA TYR A 36 9.34 -8.84 -14.81
C TYR A 36 8.97 -9.70 -16.03
N GLU A 37 8.91 -11.00 -15.81
CA GLU A 37 8.49 -11.95 -16.82
C GLU A 37 6.99 -12.25 -16.67
N TRP A 38 6.29 -12.17 -17.79
CA TRP A 38 4.86 -12.46 -17.86
C TRP A 38 4.56 -13.15 -19.19
N ASP A 39 3.97 -14.34 -19.13
CA ASP A 39 3.64 -15.15 -20.33
C ASP A 39 4.85 -15.34 -21.27
N ASP A 40 6.01 -15.69 -20.70
CA ASP A 40 7.27 -15.91 -21.41
C ASP A 40 7.89 -14.66 -22.04
N ASP A 41 7.28 -13.49 -21.85
CA ASP A 41 7.83 -12.20 -22.30
C ASP A 41 8.33 -11.37 -21.12
N ILE A 42 9.29 -10.50 -21.40
CA ILE A 42 9.80 -9.53 -20.42
C ILE A 42 8.96 -8.26 -20.55
N GLU A 43 8.30 -7.89 -19.47
CA GLU A 43 7.49 -6.68 -19.39
C GLU A 43 8.23 -5.60 -18.62
N GLU A 44 8.11 -4.37 -19.10
CA GLU A 44 8.63 -3.18 -18.43
C GLU A 44 7.49 -2.19 -18.25
N THR A 45 7.18 -1.86 -17.00
CA THR A 45 6.04 -0.99 -16.71
C THR A 45 6.40 0.08 -15.70
N LYS A 46 5.78 1.26 -15.85
CA LYS A 46 5.77 2.28 -14.83
C LYS A 46 4.59 2.02 -13.92
N GLU A 47 4.87 1.99 -12.62
CA GLU A 47 3.86 1.74 -11.61
C GLU A 47 4.02 2.73 -10.46
N PHE A 48 3.00 2.79 -9.60
CA PHE A 48 3.05 3.58 -8.38
C PHE A 48 3.02 2.63 -7.20
N GLU A 49 4.04 2.72 -6.36
CA GLU A 49 4.10 1.94 -5.13
C GLU A 49 3.46 2.73 -4.00
N ILE A 50 2.51 2.11 -3.34
CA ILE A 50 1.81 2.69 -2.20
C ILE A 50 2.37 2.03 -0.95
N THR A 51 3.01 2.82 -0.10
CA THR A 51 3.55 2.36 1.18
C THR A 51 2.61 2.80 2.29
N ILE A 52 2.10 1.85 3.03
CA ILE A 52 1.07 2.06 4.05
C ILE A 52 1.66 1.78 5.42
N LYS A 53 1.63 2.78 6.30
CA LYS A 53 2.06 2.65 7.68
C LYS A 53 0.81 2.60 8.56
N SER A 54 0.66 1.50 9.28
CA SER A 54 -0.52 1.24 10.06
C SER A 54 -0.19 0.35 11.25
N LYS A 55 -1.16 0.16 12.13
CA LYS A 55 -1.05 -0.76 13.25
C LYS A 55 -1.10 -2.22 12.77
N LEU A 56 -0.34 -3.09 13.42
CA LEU A 56 -0.32 -4.51 13.10
C LEU A 56 -1.71 -5.15 13.24
N GLU A 57 -2.51 -4.70 14.20
CA GLU A 57 -3.86 -5.22 14.43
C GLU A 57 -4.81 -4.99 13.25
N PHE A 58 -4.48 -4.05 12.34
CA PHE A 58 -5.29 -3.78 11.15
C PHE A 58 -4.87 -4.58 9.92
N LYS A 59 -3.87 -5.46 10.05
CA LYS A 59 -3.30 -6.16 8.90
C LYS A 59 -4.36 -6.90 8.07
N ASP A 60 -5.22 -7.68 8.72
CA ASP A 60 -6.22 -8.47 8.01
C ASP A 60 -7.29 -7.60 7.36
N TYR A 61 -7.71 -6.54 8.02
CA TYR A 61 -8.62 -5.54 7.45
C TYR A 61 -8.01 -4.84 6.24
N LEU A 62 -6.72 -4.50 6.32
CA LEU A 62 -6.01 -3.86 5.21
C LEU A 62 -5.93 -4.77 4.01
N ILE A 63 -5.57 -6.02 4.20
CA ILE A 63 -5.47 -6.99 3.10
C ILE A 63 -6.82 -7.14 2.40
N GLU A 64 -7.88 -7.29 3.16
CA GLU A 64 -9.24 -7.40 2.63
C GLU A 64 -9.64 -6.14 1.86
N PHE A 65 -9.40 -4.97 2.45
CA PHE A 65 -9.71 -3.69 1.83
C PHE A 65 -8.97 -3.48 0.52
N LEU A 66 -7.66 -3.79 0.50
CA LEU A 66 -6.82 -3.64 -0.69
C LEU A 66 -7.24 -4.59 -1.81
N ASN A 67 -7.56 -5.84 -1.48
CA ASN A 67 -8.06 -6.79 -2.47
C ASN A 67 -9.39 -6.34 -3.08
N LYS A 68 -10.27 -5.81 -2.24
CA LYS A 68 -11.60 -5.37 -2.68
C LYS A 68 -11.53 -4.14 -3.58
N ASN A 69 -10.58 -3.24 -3.34
CA ASN A 69 -10.49 -1.95 -4.02
C ASN A 69 -9.38 -1.89 -5.07
N SER A 70 -8.62 -2.97 -5.26
CA SER A 70 -7.55 -3.01 -6.25
C SER A 70 -8.10 -3.17 -7.65
N THR A 71 -7.42 -2.56 -8.63
CA THR A 71 -7.71 -2.75 -10.05
C THR A 71 -7.08 -4.01 -10.63
N TYR A 72 -6.18 -4.66 -9.88
CA TYR A 72 -5.55 -5.91 -10.29
C TYR A 72 -6.36 -7.10 -9.82
N ASN A 73 -6.38 -8.17 -10.63
CA ASN A 73 -6.97 -9.44 -10.22
C ASN A 73 -6.19 -10.08 -9.08
N VAL A 74 -4.86 -10.00 -9.17
CA VAL A 74 -3.96 -10.47 -8.11
C VAL A 74 -3.03 -9.31 -7.74
N PRO A 75 -3.43 -8.44 -6.79
CA PRO A 75 -2.57 -7.35 -6.37
C PRO A 75 -1.36 -7.87 -5.61
N GLN A 76 -0.22 -7.23 -5.81
CA GLN A 76 0.97 -7.53 -5.02
C GLN A 76 0.88 -6.81 -3.69
N ILE A 77 0.59 -7.54 -2.63
CA ILE A 77 0.51 -7.01 -1.27
C ILE A 77 1.63 -7.63 -0.46
N ILE A 78 2.56 -6.80 0.00
CA ILE A 78 3.70 -7.20 0.81
C ILE A 78 3.62 -6.46 2.12
N TYR A 79 3.84 -7.16 3.23
CA TYR A 79 3.84 -6.52 4.54
C TYR A 79 5.01 -7.00 5.38
N LYS A 80 5.43 -6.14 6.27
CA LYS A 80 6.51 -6.42 7.20
C LYS A 80 6.26 -5.62 8.48
N LYS A 81 6.62 -6.22 9.62
CA LYS A 81 6.61 -5.52 10.90
C LYS A 81 7.89 -4.71 11.03
N TYR A 82 7.75 -3.43 11.38
CA TYR A 82 8.86 -2.53 11.64
C TYR A 82 8.82 -2.06 13.09
N ASN A 83 9.99 -1.87 13.65
CA ASN A 83 10.13 -1.16 14.92
C ASN A 83 10.28 0.33 14.60
N ALA A 84 9.56 1.16 15.35
CA ALA A 84 9.60 2.60 15.15
C ALA A 84 10.14 3.28 16.40
N GLU A 85 10.79 4.45 16.20
CA GLU A 85 11.18 5.31 17.31
C GLU A 85 9.92 5.69 18.11
N MET A 86 10.08 5.86 19.43
CA MET A 86 8.93 5.96 20.36
C MET A 86 7.96 7.09 20.02
N LYS A 87 8.46 8.26 19.64
CA LYS A 87 7.59 9.40 19.30
C LYS A 87 6.73 9.11 18.09
N TYR A 88 7.32 8.49 17.06
CA TYR A 88 6.62 8.11 15.86
C TYR A 88 5.62 6.99 16.14
N TYR A 89 6.01 6.02 16.94
CA TYR A 89 5.16 4.91 17.34
C TYR A 89 3.91 5.41 18.07
N ASP A 90 4.10 6.34 19.02
CA ASP A 90 2.98 6.93 19.76
C ASP A 90 2.05 7.71 18.85
N TRP A 91 2.62 8.49 17.94
CA TRP A 91 1.83 9.24 16.96
C TRP A 91 1.00 8.31 16.07
N LEU A 92 1.62 7.25 15.56
CA LEU A 92 0.96 6.29 14.69
C LEU A 92 -0.21 5.60 15.39
N ASN A 93 -0.02 5.21 16.64
CA ASN A 93 -1.08 4.57 17.43
C ASN A 93 -2.24 5.50 17.76
N LYS A 94 -1.99 6.79 17.91
CA LYS A 94 -3.04 7.78 18.15
C LYS A 94 -3.78 8.17 16.89
N SER A 95 -3.12 8.10 15.74
CA SER A 95 -3.68 8.56 14.46
C SER A 95 -4.71 7.61 13.88
N ASN A 96 -4.65 6.35 14.24
CA ASN A 96 -5.57 5.34 13.70
C ASN A 96 -6.77 5.13 14.59
#